data_65ebae4025b471e1de6ec8b3b5c113cd
#
_entry.id   65ebae4025b471e1de6ec8b3b5c113cd
#
_cell.length_a   1.000
_cell.length_b   1.000
_cell.length_c   1.000
_cell.angle_alpha   90.00
_cell.angle_beta   90.00
_cell.angle_gamma   90.00
#
_symmetry.space_group_name_H-M   'P 1'
#
loop_
_entity.id
_entity.type
_entity.pdbx_description
1 polymer ?
#
loop_
_entity_poly.entity_id
_entity_poly.type
_entity_poly.pdbx_seq_one_letter_code
_entity_poly.pdbx_strand_id
1 'polypeptide(L)'
;MRRGLPALRGLLGGGSAGRPLRLPAPRGPEPPAEGSGGGQLNVLPSFGFLFDIDGVLVRGKTPIPAAKSAFQKLVNSQGQFLVPVVFVTNAGNCLRQKKADQLSHILGVPVSQDQVMMSHSPLRMFKRYHEKCVLVSGQGPLLDIAQDLGFSQPITIETLREKYPLLDVVDHDRTPDVLYPSAVELPKIEAVVLFGEPVRWETNLQLIIDVLLTSGYPGNPYHHENYPHIPVLACNMDLMWVAEAQSPRFGHGTFMVCLENIYKKITGKDLKYEALMGKPSELTYQYAEYLIRTQAAERQWKQPIQTLYAVGDNLMTDVYGANLYNRYLEEKNSRKGSKTQIQAKVAGGRGSAALSQDDEIDNSWENELASAAATHCRSVLVCTGVYNPHTEAPLDTKESITETVFHGHRDFRFDPGLVEPDHIVPDVNAAVDLIFHLENFAPN
;
A
#
# COMPACT_ATOMS: atom_id res chain seq x y z
N MET A 1 -34.33 -43.92 17.03
CA MET A 1 -33.26 -44.73 17.64
C MET A 1 -32.11 -43.80 17.97
N ARG A 2 -31.95 -43.51 19.26
CA ARG A 2 -30.83 -42.71 19.80
C ARG A 2 -29.63 -43.61 19.98
N ARG A 3 -28.45 -43.23 19.52
CA ARG A 3 -27.18 -43.81 19.98
C ARG A 3 -26.26 -42.70 20.44
N GLY A 4 -25.91 -42.75 21.73
CA GLY A 4 -25.09 -41.78 22.42
C GLY A 4 -23.60 -41.96 22.13
N LEU A 5 -22.88 -40.89 22.29
CA LEU A 5 -21.41 -40.81 22.32
C LEU A 5 -20.89 -41.12 23.74
N PRO A 6 -19.76 -41.80 23.89
CA PRO A 6 -19.12 -41.96 25.20
C PRO A 6 -18.20 -40.79 25.53
N ALA A 7 -18.27 -40.34 26.78
CA ALA A 7 -17.37 -39.43 27.41
C ALA A 7 -15.99 -40.05 27.64
N LEU A 8 -14.92 -39.37 27.30
CA LEU A 8 -13.56 -39.62 27.77
C LEU A 8 -13.18 -38.58 28.82
N ARG A 9 -13.00 -39.07 30.05
CA ARG A 9 -12.41 -38.33 31.19
C ARG A 9 -10.89 -38.47 31.16
N GLY A 10 -10.21 -37.33 31.32
CA GLY A 10 -9.13 -37.15 32.26
C GLY A 10 -7.74 -37.56 31.86
N LEU A 11 -6.87 -36.55 31.76
CA LEU A 11 -5.55 -36.61 32.41
C LEU A 11 -5.06 -35.18 32.65
N LEU A 12 -5.00 -34.82 33.94
CA LEU A 12 -4.38 -33.63 34.47
C LEU A 12 -2.85 -33.74 34.30
N GLY A 13 -2.25 -32.83 33.55
CA GLY A 13 -0.82 -32.62 33.54
C GLY A 13 -0.54 -31.14 33.71
N GLY A 14 0.04 -30.73 34.84
CA GLY A 14 0.36 -29.38 35.20
C GLY A 14 1.36 -28.74 34.22
N GLY A 15 1.02 -27.61 33.68
CA GLY A 15 1.86 -26.76 32.88
C GLY A 15 1.86 -25.33 33.44
N SER A 16 3.02 -24.87 33.74
CA SER A 16 3.44 -23.57 34.27
C SER A 16 2.64 -22.40 33.67
N ALA A 17 2.04 -21.62 34.54
CA ALA A 17 1.37 -20.36 34.19
C ALA A 17 2.38 -19.37 33.60
N GLY A 18 2.30 -19.16 32.28
CA GLY A 18 2.97 -18.06 31.61
C GLY A 18 2.37 -16.74 32.09
N ARG A 19 3.22 -15.86 32.58
CA ARG A 19 2.84 -14.51 32.97
C ARG A 19 2.21 -13.75 31.79
N PRO A 20 1.11 -13.02 31.98
CA PRO A 20 0.60 -12.12 30.96
C PRO A 20 1.65 -11.04 30.67
N LEU A 21 1.92 -10.79 29.39
CA LEU A 21 2.68 -9.63 28.92
C LEU A 21 1.93 -8.37 29.37
N ARG A 22 2.35 -7.80 30.50
CA ARG A 22 1.99 -6.43 30.85
C ARG A 22 2.76 -5.50 29.94
N LEU A 23 2.06 -4.79 29.07
CA LEU A 23 2.59 -3.60 28.42
C LEU A 23 3.12 -2.65 29.52
N PRO A 24 4.30 -2.05 29.36
CA PRO A 24 4.82 -1.11 30.31
C PRO A 24 3.84 0.07 30.42
N ALA A 25 3.50 0.44 31.62
CA ALA A 25 2.72 1.65 31.88
C ALA A 25 3.48 2.87 31.32
N PRO A 26 2.78 3.86 30.76
CA PRO A 26 3.43 5.07 30.27
C PRO A 26 4.22 5.72 31.41
N ARG A 27 5.53 5.92 31.22
CA ARG A 27 6.34 6.73 32.12
C ARG A 27 5.81 8.15 32.06
N GLY A 28 5.41 8.68 33.19
CA GLY A 28 5.05 10.08 33.33
C GLY A 28 6.22 10.98 32.96
N PRO A 29 5.95 12.20 32.48
CA PRO A 29 6.98 13.13 32.06
C PRO A 29 7.86 13.54 33.22
N GLU A 30 9.19 13.45 33.03
CA GLU A 30 10.17 14.12 33.89
C GLU A 30 10.01 15.65 33.72
N PRO A 31 10.16 16.44 34.80
CA PRO A 31 10.05 17.89 34.70
C PRO A 31 11.23 18.47 33.88
N PRO A 32 10.97 19.50 33.06
CA PRO A 32 12.02 20.10 32.22
C PRO A 32 13.04 20.85 33.08
N ALA A 33 14.31 20.66 32.73
CA ALA A 33 15.38 21.49 33.23
C ALA A 33 15.23 22.92 32.68
N GLU A 34 15.11 23.91 33.57
CA GLU A 34 15.17 25.33 33.22
C GLU A 34 16.54 25.71 32.65
N GLY A 35 16.56 26.23 31.41
CA GLY A 35 17.81 26.67 30.80
C GLY A 35 17.65 27.54 29.56
N SER A 36 17.76 28.83 29.75
CA SER A 36 18.18 29.90 28.83
C SER A 36 17.35 30.21 27.57
N GLY A 37 16.77 31.42 27.59
CA GLY A 37 16.24 32.11 26.42
C GLY A 37 17.28 32.31 25.32
N GLY A 38 17.01 31.74 24.17
CA GLY A 38 17.71 31.97 22.92
C GLY A 38 16.68 32.11 21.81
N GLY A 39 16.81 33.15 21.01
CA GLY A 39 15.86 33.49 19.95
C GLY A 39 15.48 32.29 19.08
N GLN A 40 14.19 32.13 18.80
CA GLN A 40 13.61 31.11 17.97
C GLN A 40 14.15 31.27 16.53
N LEU A 41 15.20 30.51 16.23
CA LEU A 41 15.55 30.22 14.85
C LEU A 41 14.37 29.39 14.30
N ASN A 42 13.73 29.88 13.23
CA ASN A 42 12.77 29.08 12.45
C ASN A 42 13.49 27.84 11.94
N VAL A 43 13.50 26.79 12.73
CA VAL A 43 14.09 25.50 12.35
C VAL A 43 13.14 24.85 11.37
N LEU A 44 13.59 24.72 10.11
CA LEU A 44 12.82 23.98 9.08
C LEU A 44 12.64 22.54 9.55
N PRO A 45 11.45 21.96 9.36
CA PRO A 45 11.19 20.59 9.80
C PRO A 45 12.06 19.59 9.03
N SER A 46 12.63 18.63 9.75
CA SER A 46 13.38 17.51 9.20
C SER A 46 12.56 16.22 9.13
N PHE A 47 11.25 16.32 9.29
CA PHE A 47 10.32 15.20 9.32
C PHE A 47 9.10 15.46 8.42
N GLY A 48 8.37 14.37 8.09
CA GLY A 48 7.15 14.42 7.32
C GLY A 48 6.12 13.40 7.81
N PHE A 49 4.86 13.64 7.49
CA PHE A 49 3.74 12.77 7.86
C PHE A 49 3.23 11.95 6.69
N LEU A 50 2.99 10.66 6.96
CA LEU A 50 2.23 9.76 6.11
C LEU A 50 0.95 9.38 6.88
N PHE A 51 -0.19 9.93 6.48
CA PHE A 51 -1.47 9.63 7.14
C PHE A 51 -2.27 8.62 6.34
N ASP A 52 -2.71 7.55 7.00
CA ASP A 52 -3.82 6.78 6.48
C ASP A 52 -5.12 7.58 6.55
N ILE A 53 -6.14 7.17 5.80
CA ILE A 53 -7.42 7.90 5.69
C ILE A 53 -8.52 7.17 6.46
N ASP A 54 -8.77 5.90 6.10
CA ASP A 54 -9.88 5.13 6.65
C ASP A 54 -9.53 4.58 8.03
N GLY A 55 -10.27 4.94 9.06
CA GLY A 55 -9.95 4.61 10.45
C GLY A 55 -9.07 5.63 11.17
N VAL A 56 -8.44 6.56 10.45
CA VAL A 56 -7.59 7.63 11.00
C VAL A 56 -8.26 9.00 10.89
N LEU A 57 -8.80 9.33 9.73
CA LEU A 57 -9.43 10.63 9.43
C LEU A 57 -10.95 10.50 9.29
N VAL A 58 -11.40 9.35 8.79
CA VAL A 58 -12.81 9.05 8.55
C VAL A 58 -13.14 7.61 8.96
N ARG A 59 -14.41 7.33 9.25
CA ARG A 59 -15.00 6.00 9.28
C ARG A 59 -16.09 5.92 8.21
N GLY A 60 -15.81 5.25 7.11
CA GLY A 60 -16.66 5.28 5.94
C GLY A 60 -16.83 6.71 5.44
N LYS A 61 -18.02 7.30 5.57
CA LYS A 61 -18.29 8.69 5.18
C LYS A 61 -18.25 9.69 6.34
N THR A 62 -18.10 9.21 7.59
CA THR A 62 -18.18 10.04 8.78
C THR A 62 -16.78 10.50 9.21
N PRO A 63 -16.53 11.83 9.31
CA PRO A 63 -15.26 12.34 9.81
C PRO A 63 -15.02 11.94 11.27
N ILE A 64 -13.79 11.59 11.61
CA ILE A 64 -13.34 11.41 12.99
C ILE A 64 -13.16 12.80 13.60
N PRO A 65 -13.79 13.12 14.75
CA PRO A 65 -13.78 14.48 15.32
C PRO A 65 -12.37 15.05 15.53
N ALA A 66 -11.41 14.22 15.93
CA ALA A 66 -10.03 14.61 16.17
C ALA A 66 -9.28 15.06 14.91
N ALA A 67 -9.70 14.59 13.71
CA ALA A 67 -9.00 14.88 12.47
C ALA A 67 -8.93 16.38 12.15
N LYS A 68 -10.06 17.08 12.25
CA LYS A 68 -10.09 18.53 11.98
C LYS A 68 -9.15 19.32 12.89
N SER A 69 -9.15 19.00 14.19
CA SER A 69 -8.29 19.67 15.18
C SER A 69 -6.81 19.39 14.92
N ALA A 70 -6.46 18.14 14.54
CA ALA A 70 -5.11 17.76 14.18
C ALA A 70 -4.60 18.58 12.98
N PHE A 71 -5.40 18.69 11.91
CA PHE A 71 -4.98 19.37 10.70
C PHE A 71 -4.95 20.89 10.82
N GLN A 72 -5.74 21.48 11.72
CA GLN A 72 -5.61 22.91 12.06
C GLN A 72 -4.24 23.25 12.66
N LYS A 73 -3.59 22.32 13.38
CA LYS A 73 -2.24 22.48 13.93
C LYS A 73 -1.14 22.34 12.87
N LEU A 74 -1.43 21.64 11.78
CA LEU A 74 -0.49 21.37 10.70
C LEU A 74 -0.39 22.49 9.65
N VAL A 75 -1.26 23.50 9.71
CA VAL A 75 -1.29 24.59 8.75
C VAL A 75 -1.08 25.94 9.43
N ASN A 76 -0.50 26.87 8.70
CA ASN A 76 -0.40 28.28 9.12
C ASN A 76 -1.74 29.03 8.91
N SER A 77 -1.79 30.32 9.27
CA SER A 77 -2.96 31.18 9.09
C SER A 77 -3.43 31.34 7.64
N GLN A 78 -2.59 31.02 6.67
CA GLN A 78 -2.90 31.05 5.24
C GLN A 78 -3.35 29.67 4.70
N GLY A 79 -3.48 28.67 5.57
CA GLY A 79 -3.85 27.31 5.18
C GLY A 79 -2.72 26.49 4.54
N GLN A 80 -1.48 26.95 4.61
CA GLN A 80 -0.34 26.22 4.06
C GLN A 80 0.21 25.25 5.12
N PHE A 81 0.49 24.01 4.72
CA PHE A 81 1.09 23.02 5.63
C PHE A 81 2.47 23.47 6.11
N LEU A 82 2.70 23.36 7.39
CA LEU A 82 3.97 23.69 8.06
C LEU A 82 5.04 22.61 7.85
N VAL A 83 4.62 21.39 7.58
CA VAL A 83 5.46 20.20 7.36
C VAL A 83 4.94 19.46 6.13
N PRO A 84 5.76 18.65 5.42
CA PRO A 84 5.28 17.83 4.32
C PRO A 84 4.30 16.77 4.83
N VAL A 85 3.20 16.62 4.11
CA VAL A 85 2.13 15.67 4.43
C VAL A 85 1.73 14.90 3.19
N VAL A 86 1.64 13.57 3.30
CA VAL A 86 1.08 12.69 2.28
C VAL A 86 -0.01 11.83 2.91
N PHE A 87 -1.15 11.77 2.26
CA PHE A 87 -2.26 10.88 2.60
C PHE A 87 -2.10 9.58 1.83
N VAL A 88 -1.96 8.45 2.53
CA VAL A 88 -1.65 7.14 1.94
C VAL A 88 -2.84 6.21 2.16
N THR A 89 -3.57 5.87 1.10
CA THR A 89 -4.73 4.98 1.18
C THR A 89 -4.58 3.77 0.25
N ASN A 90 -5.09 2.62 0.68
CA ASN A 90 -5.22 1.43 -0.17
C ASN A 90 -6.42 1.51 -1.13
N ALA A 91 -7.31 2.49 -0.99
CA ALA A 91 -8.37 2.73 -1.96
C ALA A 91 -7.81 3.04 -3.35
N GLY A 92 -8.50 2.58 -4.40
CA GLY A 92 -8.06 2.74 -5.79
C GLY A 92 -9.18 3.07 -6.79
N ASN A 93 -10.40 3.39 -6.31
CA ASN A 93 -11.59 3.50 -7.13
C ASN A 93 -11.97 4.93 -7.55
N CYS A 94 -11.08 5.89 -7.39
CA CYS A 94 -11.30 7.28 -7.80
C CYS A 94 -9.99 7.98 -8.16
N LEU A 95 -10.11 9.13 -8.84
CA LEU A 95 -8.98 10.01 -9.14
C LEU A 95 -8.45 10.69 -7.87
N ARG A 96 -7.15 10.99 -7.83
CA ARG A 96 -6.48 11.68 -6.71
C ARG A 96 -7.12 13.04 -6.40
N GLN A 97 -7.50 13.82 -7.43
CA GLN A 97 -8.14 15.12 -7.25
C GLN A 97 -9.45 14.98 -6.46
N LYS A 98 -10.30 14.01 -6.83
CA LYS A 98 -11.55 13.77 -6.11
C LYS A 98 -11.33 13.42 -4.64
N LYS A 99 -10.30 12.64 -4.34
CA LYS A 99 -9.92 12.31 -2.96
C LYS A 99 -9.39 13.55 -2.22
N ALA A 100 -8.58 14.37 -2.87
CA ALA A 100 -8.06 15.63 -2.32
C ALA A 100 -9.20 16.61 -1.98
N ASP A 101 -10.20 16.75 -2.85
CA ASP A 101 -11.38 17.59 -2.61
C ASP A 101 -12.19 17.10 -1.40
N GLN A 102 -12.38 15.77 -1.29
CA GLN A 102 -13.04 15.16 -0.13
C GLN A 102 -12.28 15.45 1.18
N LEU A 103 -10.96 15.27 1.18
CA LEU A 103 -10.12 15.52 2.34
C LEU A 103 -10.12 17.00 2.71
N SER A 104 -10.04 17.90 1.74
CA SER A 104 -10.12 19.35 1.97
C SER A 104 -11.43 19.74 2.68
N HIS A 105 -12.55 19.14 2.25
CA HIS A 105 -13.85 19.38 2.87
C HIS A 105 -13.91 18.84 4.32
N ILE A 106 -13.42 17.61 4.53
CA ILE A 106 -13.47 16.93 5.84
C ILE A 106 -12.55 17.62 6.85
N LEU A 107 -11.33 17.93 6.46
CA LEU A 107 -10.30 18.47 7.35
C LEU A 107 -10.41 19.97 7.54
N GLY A 108 -11.09 20.67 6.63
CA GLY A 108 -11.22 22.13 6.65
C GLY A 108 -9.90 22.86 6.33
N VAL A 109 -8.99 22.19 5.64
CA VAL A 109 -7.71 22.74 5.15
C VAL A 109 -7.53 22.38 3.68
N PRO A 110 -6.85 23.20 2.86
CA PRO A 110 -6.64 22.87 1.46
C PRO A 110 -5.67 21.69 1.30
N VAL A 111 -6.12 20.64 0.62
CA VAL A 111 -5.32 19.44 0.28
C VAL A 111 -5.14 19.42 -1.23
N SER A 112 -3.90 19.37 -1.69
CA SER A 112 -3.56 19.19 -3.10
C SER A 112 -3.62 17.71 -3.49
N GLN A 113 -3.93 17.43 -4.76
CA GLN A 113 -3.85 16.06 -5.30
C GLN A 113 -2.43 15.45 -5.17
N ASP A 114 -1.38 16.28 -5.14
CA ASP A 114 0.02 15.83 -5.02
C ASP A 114 0.36 15.38 -3.59
N GLN A 115 -0.52 15.67 -2.63
CA GLN A 115 -0.46 15.14 -1.28
C GLN A 115 -1.22 13.81 -1.12
N VAL A 116 -1.96 13.37 -2.16
CA VAL A 116 -2.79 12.16 -2.09
C VAL A 116 -2.13 11.03 -2.86
N MET A 117 -1.87 9.94 -2.16
CA MET A 117 -1.37 8.70 -2.70
C MET A 117 -2.43 7.62 -2.61
N MET A 118 -2.96 7.19 -3.76
CA MET A 118 -3.82 6.03 -3.91
C MET A 118 -2.97 4.78 -4.06
N SER A 119 -3.54 3.59 -3.83
CA SER A 119 -2.80 2.32 -3.99
C SER A 119 -2.10 2.19 -5.36
N HIS A 120 -2.70 2.73 -6.41
CA HIS A 120 -2.19 2.69 -7.78
C HIS A 120 -1.21 3.82 -8.13
N SER A 121 -1.02 4.83 -7.26
CA SER A 121 -0.18 6.00 -7.58
C SER A 121 1.25 5.65 -8.01
N PRO A 122 1.92 4.63 -7.46
CA PRO A 122 3.27 4.24 -7.89
C PRO A 122 3.37 3.80 -9.35
N LEU A 123 2.25 3.40 -9.99
CA LEU A 123 2.24 3.03 -11.42
C LEU A 123 2.71 4.16 -12.36
N ARG A 124 2.70 5.42 -11.90
CA ARG A 124 3.30 6.54 -12.63
C ARG A 124 4.79 6.34 -12.94
N MET A 125 5.47 5.56 -12.11
CA MET A 125 6.90 5.28 -12.26
C MET A 125 7.17 4.16 -13.27
N PHE A 126 6.19 3.33 -13.60
CA PHE A 126 6.33 2.17 -14.49
C PHE A 126 6.20 2.57 -15.97
N LYS A 127 7.03 3.50 -16.42
CA LYS A 127 6.99 4.11 -17.76
C LYS A 127 7.06 3.11 -18.90
N ARG A 128 7.73 1.96 -18.70
CA ARG A 128 7.83 0.88 -19.69
C ARG A 128 6.49 0.27 -20.11
N TYR A 129 5.43 0.48 -19.31
CA TYR A 129 4.08 0.00 -19.62
C TYR A 129 3.16 1.10 -20.16
N HIS A 130 3.56 2.37 -20.11
CA HIS A 130 2.69 3.50 -20.45
C HIS A 130 2.24 3.48 -21.92
N GLU A 131 3.12 3.08 -22.84
CA GLU A 131 2.80 3.00 -24.28
C GLU A 131 2.23 1.64 -24.71
N LYS A 132 2.14 0.68 -23.79
CA LYS A 132 1.66 -0.66 -24.07
C LYS A 132 0.15 -0.76 -23.96
N CYS A 133 -0.45 -1.67 -24.73
CA CYS A 133 -1.83 -2.05 -24.55
C CYS A 133 -1.96 -2.86 -23.25
N VAL A 134 -2.66 -2.33 -22.27
CA VAL A 134 -2.81 -2.96 -20.96
C VAL A 134 -4.28 -3.23 -20.63
N LEU A 135 -4.57 -4.44 -20.14
CA LEU A 135 -5.89 -4.79 -19.62
C LEU A 135 -6.02 -4.27 -18.20
N VAL A 136 -7.03 -3.45 -17.92
CA VAL A 136 -7.29 -2.90 -16.59
C VAL A 136 -8.54 -3.53 -15.95
N SER A 137 -8.43 -3.89 -14.67
CA SER A 137 -9.52 -4.46 -13.87
C SER A 137 -9.69 -3.69 -12.56
N GLY A 138 -10.94 -3.51 -12.11
CA GLY A 138 -11.30 -2.79 -10.89
C GLY A 138 -12.66 -2.14 -10.97
N GLN A 139 -12.86 -1.07 -10.19
CA GLN A 139 -14.08 -0.27 -10.15
C GLN A 139 -13.79 1.21 -10.37
N GLY A 140 -14.84 1.97 -10.67
CA GLY A 140 -14.77 3.42 -10.85
C GLY A 140 -14.34 3.82 -12.27
N PRO A 141 -13.81 5.03 -12.46
CA PRO A 141 -13.45 5.55 -13.78
C PRO A 141 -12.08 5.01 -14.21
N LEU A 142 -11.99 3.70 -14.49
CA LEU A 142 -10.75 2.98 -14.73
C LEU A 142 -9.90 3.57 -15.86
N LEU A 143 -10.53 4.00 -16.97
CA LEU A 143 -9.82 4.61 -18.10
C LEU A 143 -9.21 5.96 -17.70
N ASP A 144 -9.97 6.79 -16.98
CA ASP A 144 -9.48 8.09 -16.52
C ASP A 144 -8.32 7.92 -15.53
N ILE A 145 -8.43 6.93 -14.62
CA ILE A 145 -7.37 6.58 -13.68
C ILE A 145 -6.11 6.13 -14.43
N ALA A 146 -6.26 5.22 -15.40
CA ALA A 146 -5.13 4.71 -16.18
C ALA A 146 -4.47 5.82 -16.99
N GLN A 147 -5.24 6.70 -17.64
CA GLN A 147 -4.73 7.84 -18.39
C GLN A 147 -4.02 8.85 -17.47
N ASP A 148 -4.59 9.16 -16.31
CA ASP A 148 -3.94 10.02 -15.30
C ASP A 148 -2.61 9.44 -14.82
N LEU A 149 -2.45 8.13 -14.79
CA LEU A 149 -1.21 7.44 -14.45
C LEU A 149 -0.18 7.41 -15.59
N GLY A 150 -0.58 7.76 -16.81
CA GLY A 150 0.28 7.82 -17.99
C GLY A 150 0.08 6.71 -19.02
N PHE A 151 -0.85 5.77 -18.80
CA PHE A 151 -1.13 4.71 -19.77
C PHE A 151 -1.87 5.28 -20.99
N SER A 152 -1.33 5.07 -22.19
CA SER A 152 -1.89 5.59 -23.44
C SER A 152 -2.91 4.64 -24.08
N GLN A 153 -2.82 3.32 -23.82
CA GLN A 153 -3.65 2.30 -24.44
C GLN A 153 -4.28 1.35 -23.42
N PRO A 154 -5.01 1.86 -22.41
CA PRO A 154 -5.72 0.98 -21.47
C PRO A 154 -7.01 0.45 -22.12
N ILE A 155 -7.29 -0.84 -21.92
CA ILE A 155 -8.56 -1.48 -22.27
C ILE A 155 -9.19 -2.08 -21.01
N THR A 156 -10.52 -1.97 -20.90
CA THR A 156 -11.25 -2.53 -19.76
C THR A 156 -11.71 -3.97 -20.02
N ILE A 157 -12.07 -4.67 -18.97
CA ILE A 157 -12.71 -5.99 -19.06
C ILE A 157 -13.99 -5.90 -19.91
N GLU A 158 -14.78 -4.80 -19.80
CA GLU A 158 -15.98 -4.62 -20.63
C GLU A 158 -15.64 -4.49 -22.11
N THR A 159 -14.61 -3.72 -22.46
CA THR A 159 -14.12 -3.62 -23.85
C THR A 159 -13.71 -4.98 -24.39
N LEU A 160 -13.00 -5.77 -23.57
CA LEU A 160 -12.58 -7.11 -23.94
C LEU A 160 -13.78 -8.05 -24.17
N ARG A 161 -14.75 -8.02 -23.25
CA ARG A 161 -15.99 -8.78 -23.33
C ARG A 161 -16.81 -8.44 -24.58
N GLU A 162 -16.93 -7.15 -24.91
CA GLU A 162 -17.65 -6.70 -26.10
C GLU A 162 -16.99 -7.18 -27.40
N LYS A 163 -15.65 -7.26 -27.42
CA LYS A 163 -14.89 -7.74 -28.57
C LYS A 163 -14.91 -9.26 -28.72
N TYR A 164 -14.95 -9.99 -27.58
CA TYR A 164 -14.93 -11.45 -27.53
C TYR A 164 -16.12 -11.98 -26.69
N PRO A 165 -17.38 -11.76 -27.14
CA PRO A 165 -18.56 -12.07 -26.32
C PRO A 165 -18.70 -13.56 -25.99
N LEU A 166 -18.08 -14.45 -26.75
CA LEU A 166 -18.09 -15.90 -26.48
C LEU A 166 -17.18 -16.30 -25.32
N LEU A 167 -16.34 -15.41 -24.82
CA LEU A 167 -15.47 -15.70 -23.66
C LEU A 167 -16.17 -15.45 -22.32
N ASP A 168 -17.24 -14.66 -22.29
CA ASP A 168 -18.03 -14.36 -21.09
C ASP A 168 -19.41 -15.02 -21.17
N VAL A 169 -19.50 -16.27 -20.75
CA VAL A 169 -20.71 -17.10 -20.92
C VAL A 169 -21.49 -17.35 -19.62
N VAL A 170 -21.03 -16.84 -18.47
CA VAL A 170 -21.69 -17.09 -17.17
C VAL A 170 -23.06 -16.41 -17.09
N ASP A 171 -23.16 -15.20 -17.61
CA ASP A 171 -24.40 -14.41 -17.64
C ASP A 171 -25.05 -14.48 -19.04
N HIS A 172 -25.99 -15.39 -19.22
CA HIS A 172 -26.65 -15.62 -20.50
C HIS A 172 -27.42 -14.38 -20.98
N ASP A 173 -27.93 -13.53 -20.09
CA ASP A 173 -28.66 -12.31 -20.43
C ASP A 173 -27.74 -11.23 -21.04
N ARG A 174 -26.45 -11.35 -20.84
CA ARG A 174 -25.43 -10.43 -21.39
C ARG A 174 -24.83 -10.92 -22.71
N THR A 175 -25.09 -12.15 -23.10
CA THR A 175 -24.61 -12.69 -24.37
C THR A 175 -25.49 -12.18 -25.49
N PRO A 176 -24.95 -11.52 -26.55
CA PRO A 176 -25.77 -11.01 -27.63
C PRO A 176 -26.37 -12.16 -28.45
N ASP A 177 -27.66 -12.04 -28.82
CA ASP A 177 -28.40 -13.03 -29.65
C ASP A 177 -27.74 -13.21 -31.03
N VAL A 178 -27.09 -12.18 -31.54
CA VAL A 178 -26.40 -12.18 -32.83
C VAL A 178 -24.97 -11.76 -32.68
N LEU A 179 -24.07 -12.67 -33.04
CA LEU A 179 -22.62 -12.40 -33.04
C LEU A 179 -22.24 -11.75 -34.35
N TYR A 180 -21.92 -10.46 -34.30
CA TYR A 180 -21.27 -9.79 -35.43
C TYR A 180 -19.76 -9.94 -35.33
N PRO A 181 -19.07 -10.39 -36.40
CA PRO A 181 -17.62 -10.38 -36.42
C PRO A 181 -17.14 -8.95 -36.17
N SER A 182 -16.34 -8.73 -35.12
CA SER A 182 -15.70 -7.42 -34.93
C SER A 182 -14.70 -7.18 -36.05
N ALA A 183 -14.90 -6.12 -36.84
CA ALA A 183 -14.01 -5.78 -37.93
C ALA A 183 -12.61 -5.29 -37.47
N VAL A 184 -12.46 -5.01 -36.17
CA VAL A 184 -11.23 -4.49 -35.58
C VAL A 184 -10.71 -5.47 -34.53
N GLU A 185 -9.58 -6.09 -34.83
CA GLU A 185 -8.85 -6.87 -33.84
C GLU A 185 -8.28 -5.94 -32.77
N LEU A 186 -8.31 -6.40 -31.50
CA LEU A 186 -7.60 -5.71 -30.43
C LEU A 186 -6.09 -5.91 -30.61
N PRO A 187 -5.28 -4.89 -30.31
CA PRO A 187 -3.84 -5.07 -30.24
C PRO A 187 -3.50 -6.12 -29.18
N LYS A 188 -2.32 -6.71 -29.28
CA LYS A 188 -1.82 -7.63 -28.26
C LYS A 188 -1.86 -6.95 -26.89
N ILE A 189 -2.46 -7.62 -25.91
CA ILE A 189 -2.40 -7.19 -24.53
C ILE A 189 -1.03 -7.57 -23.97
N GLU A 190 -0.27 -6.58 -23.51
CA GLU A 190 1.11 -6.78 -23.09
C GLU A 190 1.30 -6.81 -21.57
N ALA A 191 0.30 -6.35 -20.80
CA ALA A 191 0.26 -6.45 -19.35
C ALA A 191 -1.17 -6.42 -18.81
N VAL A 192 -1.35 -6.89 -17.58
CA VAL A 192 -2.60 -6.80 -16.82
C VAL A 192 -2.36 -5.89 -15.61
N VAL A 193 -3.25 -4.93 -15.38
CA VAL A 193 -3.22 -4.02 -14.24
C VAL A 193 -4.48 -4.19 -13.40
N LEU A 194 -4.32 -4.65 -12.17
CA LEU A 194 -5.39 -4.87 -11.21
C LEU A 194 -5.42 -3.67 -10.26
N PHE A 195 -6.34 -2.72 -10.48
CA PHE A 195 -6.46 -1.51 -9.65
C PHE A 195 -7.15 -1.76 -8.32
N GLY A 196 -8.08 -2.72 -8.28
CA GLY A 196 -8.89 -3.04 -7.10
C GLY A 196 -9.92 -4.11 -7.41
N GLU A 197 -10.73 -4.47 -6.42
CA GLU A 197 -11.78 -5.47 -6.58
C GLU A 197 -12.79 -5.05 -7.66
N PRO A 198 -13.04 -5.91 -8.65
CA PRO A 198 -14.05 -5.65 -9.67
C PRO A 198 -15.47 -5.95 -9.14
N VAL A 199 -16.50 -5.43 -9.79
CA VAL A 199 -17.89 -5.71 -9.43
C VAL A 199 -18.29 -7.15 -9.80
N ARG A 200 -17.94 -7.60 -11.00
CA ARG A 200 -18.21 -8.95 -11.49
C ARG A 200 -16.95 -9.80 -11.46
N TRP A 201 -16.81 -10.56 -10.39
CA TRP A 201 -15.61 -11.37 -10.19
C TRP A 201 -15.50 -12.49 -11.21
N GLU A 202 -16.60 -13.16 -11.51
CA GLU A 202 -16.66 -14.27 -12.46
C GLU A 202 -16.15 -13.87 -13.85
N THR A 203 -16.67 -12.78 -14.42
CA THR A 203 -16.24 -12.24 -15.72
C THR A 203 -14.78 -11.81 -15.70
N ASN A 204 -14.35 -11.08 -14.64
CA ASN A 204 -12.98 -10.61 -14.53
C ASN A 204 -11.99 -11.77 -14.38
N LEU A 205 -12.29 -12.75 -13.53
CA LEU A 205 -11.44 -13.94 -13.35
C LEU A 205 -11.27 -14.70 -14.67
N GLN A 206 -12.38 -14.96 -15.39
CA GLN A 206 -12.34 -15.69 -16.64
C GLN A 206 -11.49 -14.94 -17.69
N LEU A 207 -11.79 -13.68 -17.97
CA LEU A 207 -11.12 -12.93 -19.04
C LEU A 207 -9.67 -12.60 -18.72
N ILE A 208 -9.30 -12.39 -17.46
CA ILE A 208 -7.89 -12.24 -17.06
C ILE A 208 -7.13 -13.56 -17.30
N ILE A 209 -7.70 -14.70 -16.91
CA ILE A 209 -7.10 -16.01 -17.16
C ILE A 209 -6.93 -16.25 -18.65
N ASP A 210 -7.93 -15.93 -19.48
CA ASP A 210 -7.85 -16.07 -20.94
C ASP A 210 -6.66 -15.27 -21.49
N VAL A 211 -6.51 -14.02 -21.07
CA VAL A 211 -5.41 -13.16 -21.50
C VAL A 211 -4.04 -13.71 -21.09
N LEU A 212 -3.93 -14.21 -19.85
CA LEU A 212 -2.68 -14.78 -19.34
C LEU A 212 -2.29 -16.08 -20.06
N LEU A 213 -3.25 -16.93 -20.35
CA LEU A 213 -3.00 -18.24 -20.99
C LEU A 213 -2.82 -18.15 -22.52
N THR A 214 -3.12 -17.02 -23.12
CA THR A 214 -3.00 -16.76 -24.55
C THR A 214 -1.89 -15.77 -24.90
N SER A 215 -1.03 -15.41 -23.95
CA SER A 215 0.03 -14.41 -24.13
C SER A 215 -0.47 -13.07 -24.68
N GLY A 216 -1.67 -12.65 -24.25
CA GLY A 216 -2.27 -11.38 -24.63
C GLY A 216 -3.14 -11.41 -25.88
N TYR A 217 -3.44 -12.58 -26.42
CA TYR A 217 -4.36 -12.79 -27.56
C TYR A 217 -5.56 -13.63 -27.16
N PRO A 218 -6.55 -13.09 -26.43
CA PRO A 218 -7.61 -13.85 -25.76
C PRO A 218 -8.51 -14.67 -26.70
N GLY A 219 -8.55 -14.35 -28.00
CA GLY A 219 -9.26 -15.14 -29.00
C GLY A 219 -8.56 -16.45 -29.42
N ASN A 220 -7.31 -16.65 -29.02
CA ASN A 220 -6.53 -17.83 -29.36
C ASN A 220 -6.78 -18.98 -28.36
N PRO A 221 -6.48 -20.23 -28.73
CA PRO A 221 -6.43 -21.35 -27.80
C PRO A 221 -5.37 -21.15 -26.72
N TYR A 222 -5.59 -21.75 -25.55
CA TYR A 222 -4.60 -21.72 -24.45
C TYR A 222 -3.30 -22.39 -24.86
N HIS A 223 -2.19 -21.74 -24.49
CA HIS A 223 -0.84 -22.26 -24.66
C HIS A 223 -0.18 -22.45 -23.29
N HIS A 224 -0.09 -23.69 -22.83
CA HIS A 224 0.49 -24.04 -21.52
C HIS A 224 2.01 -23.80 -21.43
N GLU A 225 2.69 -23.60 -22.57
CA GLU A 225 4.14 -23.41 -22.63
C GLU A 225 4.58 -21.97 -22.31
N ASN A 226 3.64 -21.01 -22.33
CA ASN A 226 3.94 -19.59 -22.12
C ASN A 226 4.06 -19.27 -20.61
N TYR A 227 5.19 -19.64 -20.04
CA TYR A 227 5.53 -19.25 -18.68
C TYR A 227 6.97 -18.76 -18.62
N PRO A 228 7.24 -17.62 -17.99
CA PRO A 228 6.28 -16.75 -17.26
C PRO A 228 5.25 -16.11 -18.20
N HIS A 229 4.02 -15.94 -17.68
CA HIS A 229 2.96 -15.22 -18.40
C HIS A 229 3.30 -13.73 -18.57
N ILE A 230 2.48 -12.98 -19.31
CA ILE A 230 2.63 -11.53 -19.43
C ILE A 230 2.59 -10.86 -18.05
N PRO A 231 3.26 -9.69 -17.86
CA PRO A 231 3.33 -9.01 -16.58
C PRO A 231 1.96 -8.71 -15.96
N VAL A 232 1.85 -8.92 -14.65
CA VAL A 232 0.68 -8.55 -13.84
C VAL A 232 1.14 -7.57 -12.77
N LEU A 233 0.54 -6.37 -12.78
CA LEU A 233 0.73 -5.35 -11.75
C LEU A 233 -0.53 -5.27 -10.92
N ALA A 234 -0.43 -5.38 -9.60
CA ALA A 234 -1.59 -5.39 -8.73
C ALA A 234 -1.47 -4.32 -7.63
N CYS A 235 -2.60 -3.70 -7.34
CA CYS A 235 -2.75 -2.67 -6.31
C CYS A 235 -3.72 -3.15 -5.24
N ASN A 236 -3.52 -2.70 -3.99
CA ASN A 236 -4.37 -3.02 -2.85
C ASN A 236 -4.45 -4.53 -2.56
N MET A 237 -3.63 -4.98 -1.62
CA MET A 237 -3.55 -6.39 -1.21
C MET A 237 -4.45 -6.74 -0.03
N ASP A 238 -5.34 -5.82 0.41
CA ASP A 238 -6.20 -6.04 1.57
C ASP A 238 -7.15 -7.21 1.32
N LEU A 239 -7.05 -8.26 2.13
CA LEU A 239 -7.98 -9.38 2.08
C LEU A 239 -9.36 -8.93 2.52
N MET A 240 -9.40 -8.23 3.63
CA MET A 240 -10.61 -7.75 4.28
C MET A 240 -10.46 -6.28 4.63
N TRP A 241 -11.57 -5.57 4.65
CA TRP A 241 -11.63 -4.18 5.12
C TRP A 241 -12.92 -3.94 5.91
N VAL A 242 -12.94 -2.91 6.74
CA VAL A 242 -14.09 -2.54 7.58
C VAL A 242 -14.85 -1.40 6.91
N ALA A 243 -16.11 -1.68 6.54
CA ALA A 243 -17.07 -0.71 6.06
C ALA A 243 -18.09 -0.40 7.17
N GLU A 244 -19.32 -0.02 6.81
CA GLU A 244 -20.40 0.26 7.75
C GLU A 244 -20.94 -1.01 8.44
N ALA A 245 -20.78 -2.19 7.82
CA ALA A 245 -21.19 -3.46 8.41
C ALA A 245 -20.28 -3.80 9.61
N GLN A 246 -20.87 -4.46 10.61
CA GLN A 246 -20.10 -4.88 11.81
C GLN A 246 -19.01 -5.91 11.47
N SER A 247 -19.28 -6.82 10.53
CA SER A 247 -18.30 -7.79 10.06
C SER A 247 -17.48 -7.23 8.90
N PRO A 248 -16.19 -7.58 8.77
CA PRO A 248 -15.37 -7.18 7.64
C PRO A 248 -15.94 -7.66 6.29
N ARG A 249 -15.63 -6.91 5.25
CA ARG A 249 -16.01 -7.22 3.86
C ARG A 249 -14.79 -7.61 3.06
N PHE A 250 -15.01 -8.37 1.98
CA PHE A 250 -13.94 -8.76 1.07
C PHE A 250 -13.29 -7.54 0.42
N GLY A 251 -11.96 -7.52 0.44
CA GLY A 251 -11.14 -6.56 -0.29
C GLY A 251 -10.55 -7.17 -1.56
N HIS A 252 -9.74 -6.38 -2.25
CA HIS A 252 -9.11 -6.80 -3.50
C HIS A 252 -8.20 -8.01 -3.33
N GLY A 253 -7.51 -8.15 -2.19
CA GLY A 253 -6.70 -9.32 -1.89
C GLY A 253 -7.48 -10.63 -1.97
N THR A 254 -8.75 -10.64 -1.59
CA THR A 254 -9.61 -11.85 -1.75
C THR A 254 -9.83 -12.18 -3.22
N PHE A 255 -10.04 -11.20 -4.09
CA PHE A 255 -10.11 -11.41 -5.54
C PHE A 255 -8.79 -11.97 -6.09
N MET A 256 -7.66 -11.41 -5.66
CA MET A 256 -6.33 -11.88 -6.07
C MET A 256 -6.08 -13.33 -5.65
N VAL A 257 -6.47 -13.73 -4.43
CA VAL A 257 -6.41 -15.13 -3.97
C VAL A 257 -7.23 -16.05 -4.86
N CYS A 258 -8.42 -15.63 -5.29
CA CYS A 258 -9.23 -16.41 -6.25
C CYS A 258 -8.49 -16.55 -7.58
N LEU A 259 -7.98 -15.46 -8.15
CA LEU A 259 -7.24 -15.46 -9.41
C LEU A 259 -6.01 -16.39 -9.35
N GLU A 260 -5.22 -16.29 -8.30
CA GLU A 260 -4.02 -17.10 -8.07
C GLU A 260 -4.35 -18.58 -7.99
N ASN A 261 -5.37 -18.93 -7.20
CA ASN A 261 -5.75 -20.34 -7.03
C ASN A 261 -6.32 -20.94 -8.31
N ILE A 262 -7.12 -20.19 -9.07
CA ILE A 262 -7.66 -20.63 -10.36
C ILE A 262 -6.51 -20.83 -11.35
N TYR A 263 -5.61 -19.84 -11.48
CA TYR A 263 -4.45 -19.93 -12.36
C TYR A 263 -3.58 -21.16 -12.02
N LYS A 264 -3.26 -21.34 -10.74
CA LYS A 264 -2.47 -22.50 -10.27
C LYS A 264 -3.19 -23.83 -10.53
N LYS A 265 -4.51 -23.87 -10.34
CA LYS A 265 -5.29 -25.09 -10.56
C LYS A 265 -5.32 -25.49 -12.02
N ILE A 266 -5.39 -24.54 -12.94
CA ILE A 266 -5.41 -24.79 -14.39
C ILE A 266 -4.01 -25.15 -14.91
N THR A 267 -2.97 -24.43 -14.47
CA THR A 267 -1.64 -24.50 -15.07
C THR A 267 -0.64 -25.35 -14.28
N GLY A 268 -0.92 -25.62 -13.00
CA GLY A 268 0.05 -26.20 -12.08
C GLY A 268 1.18 -25.24 -11.65
N LYS A 269 1.14 -23.97 -12.09
CA LYS A 269 2.19 -22.97 -11.88
C LYS A 269 1.63 -21.83 -11.04
N ASP A 270 2.51 -21.15 -10.30
CA ASP A 270 2.11 -19.96 -9.53
C ASP A 270 1.94 -18.73 -10.42
N LEU A 271 0.90 -17.94 -10.18
CA LEU A 271 0.77 -16.59 -10.75
C LEU A 271 1.90 -15.72 -10.18
N LYS A 272 2.55 -14.94 -11.04
CA LYS A 272 3.63 -14.03 -10.66
C LYS A 272 3.20 -12.59 -10.87
N TYR A 273 3.53 -11.75 -9.88
CA TYR A 273 3.32 -10.31 -10.01
C TYR A 273 4.64 -9.63 -10.36
N GLU A 274 4.57 -8.72 -11.30
CA GLU A 274 5.68 -7.82 -11.63
C GLU A 274 5.87 -6.78 -10.51
N ALA A 275 4.76 -6.29 -9.97
CA ALA A 275 4.75 -5.41 -8.82
C ALA A 275 3.46 -5.58 -8.00
N LEU A 276 3.59 -5.45 -6.69
CA LEU A 276 2.51 -5.38 -5.72
C LEU A 276 2.56 -4.01 -5.04
N MET A 277 1.49 -3.24 -5.13
CA MET A 277 1.37 -1.88 -4.63
C MET A 277 0.23 -1.77 -3.63
N GLY A 278 0.32 -0.79 -2.75
CA GLY A 278 -0.55 -0.63 -1.59
C GLY A 278 0.18 -1.07 -0.32
N LYS A 279 -0.24 -0.53 0.84
CA LYS A 279 0.29 -0.93 2.14
C LYS A 279 0.06 -2.44 2.35
N PRO A 280 1.01 -3.21 2.87
CA PRO A 280 2.29 -2.83 3.48
C PRO A 280 3.50 -2.86 2.52
N SER A 281 3.32 -2.80 1.20
CA SER A 281 4.40 -2.89 0.22
C SER A 281 5.47 -1.81 0.44
N GLU A 282 6.73 -2.21 0.43
CA GLU A 282 7.88 -1.29 0.53
C GLU A 282 7.84 -0.22 -0.57
N LEU A 283 7.48 -0.59 -1.80
CA LEU A 283 7.34 0.33 -2.93
C LEU A 283 6.35 1.47 -2.62
N THR A 284 5.30 1.20 -1.86
CA THR A 284 4.33 2.20 -1.41
C THR A 284 4.99 3.26 -0.54
N TYR A 285 5.81 2.86 0.41
CA TYR A 285 6.51 3.79 1.30
C TYR A 285 7.66 4.52 0.60
N GLN A 286 8.36 3.87 -0.32
CA GLN A 286 9.36 4.52 -1.18
C GLN A 286 8.72 5.65 -2.01
N TYR A 287 7.55 5.39 -2.60
CA TYR A 287 6.83 6.40 -3.37
C TYR A 287 6.25 7.51 -2.48
N ALA A 288 5.77 7.18 -1.27
CA ALA A 288 5.32 8.17 -0.30
C ALA A 288 6.47 9.10 0.14
N GLU A 289 7.66 8.56 0.41
CA GLU A 289 8.86 9.38 0.67
C GLU A 289 9.22 10.25 -0.52
N TYR A 290 9.14 9.74 -1.75
CA TYR A 290 9.37 10.52 -2.95
C TYR A 290 8.45 11.75 -2.99
N LEU A 291 7.15 11.59 -2.70
CA LEU A 291 6.20 12.71 -2.63
C LEU A 291 6.54 13.71 -1.51
N ILE A 292 6.94 13.24 -0.33
CA ILE A 292 7.41 14.08 0.78
C ILE A 292 8.62 14.93 0.36
N ARG A 293 9.59 14.31 -0.30
CA ARG A 293 10.80 15.01 -0.79
C ARG A 293 10.47 16.03 -1.87
N THR A 294 9.55 15.70 -2.77
CA THR A 294 9.08 16.62 -3.82
C THR A 294 8.46 17.86 -3.19
N GLN A 295 7.57 17.71 -2.19
CA GLN A 295 6.98 18.84 -1.46
C GLN A 295 8.04 19.72 -0.77
N ALA A 296 9.07 19.11 -0.16
CA ALA A 296 10.16 19.82 0.47
C ALA A 296 10.99 20.59 -0.57
N ALA A 297 11.29 19.99 -1.71
CA ALA A 297 12.03 20.60 -2.80
C ALA A 297 11.29 21.81 -3.43
N GLU A 298 9.98 21.67 -3.69
CA GLU A 298 9.12 22.75 -4.20
C GLU A 298 9.09 23.97 -3.26
N ARG A 299 9.19 23.72 -1.96
CA ARG A 299 9.29 24.76 -0.93
C ARG A 299 10.72 25.28 -0.71
N GLN A 300 11.69 24.79 -1.48
CA GLN A 300 13.11 25.15 -1.37
C GLN A 300 13.69 24.91 0.04
N TRP A 301 13.21 23.89 0.73
CA TRP A 301 13.73 23.52 2.04
C TRP A 301 15.13 22.93 1.91
N LYS A 302 16.08 23.55 2.60
CA LYS A 302 17.50 23.17 2.50
C LYS A 302 17.84 21.93 3.34
N GLN A 303 17.06 21.66 4.37
CA GLN A 303 17.27 20.47 5.21
C GLN A 303 16.55 19.26 4.61
N PRO A 304 17.22 18.09 4.49
CA PRO A 304 16.58 16.88 4.06
C PRO A 304 15.59 16.39 5.12
N ILE A 305 14.51 15.79 4.66
CA ILE A 305 13.57 15.07 5.54
C ILE A 305 14.27 13.78 6.00
N GLN A 306 14.48 13.64 7.30
CA GLN A 306 15.19 12.51 7.91
C GLN A 306 14.23 11.46 8.48
N THR A 307 13.12 11.91 9.08
CA THR A 307 12.16 11.03 9.73
C THR A 307 10.79 11.10 9.05
N LEU A 308 10.24 9.94 8.73
CA LEU A 308 8.86 9.80 8.30
C LEU A 308 8.03 9.23 9.44
N TYR A 309 6.85 9.79 9.69
CA TYR A 309 5.90 9.29 10.66
C TYR A 309 4.67 8.75 9.93
N ALA A 310 4.51 7.43 9.93
CA ALA A 310 3.34 6.76 9.38
C ALA A 310 2.28 6.59 10.47
N VAL A 311 1.18 7.33 10.32
CA VAL A 311 0.04 7.34 11.25
C VAL A 311 -1.07 6.51 10.63
N GLY A 312 -1.41 5.38 11.25
CA GLY A 312 -2.41 4.43 10.74
C GLY A 312 -3.16 3.73 11.86
N ASP A 313 -4.18 2.98 11.49
CA ASP A 313 -5.06 2.27 12.44
C ASP A 313 -4.91 0.74 12.39
N ASN A 314 -4.11 0.23 11.46
CA ASN A 314 -4.01 -1.19 11.17
C ASN A 314 -2.57 -1.70 11.34
N LEU A 315 -2.40 -2.69 12.24
CA LEU A 315 -1.11 -3.32 12.52
C LEU A 315 -0.49 -3.98 11.29
N MET A 316 -1.31 -4.55 10.39
CA MET A 316 -0.84 -5.39 9.29
C MET A 316 -0.56 -4.62 8.00
N THR A 317 -1.06 -3.41 7.88
CA THR A 317 -0.84 -2.55 6.70
C THR A 317 0.02 -1.35 7.04
N ASP A 318 -0.42 -0.52 7.98
CA ASP A 318 0.26 0.73 8.33
C ASP A 318 1.52 0.51 9.14
N VAL A 319 1.39 -0.21 10.26
CA VAL A 319 2.52 -0.46 11.18
C VAL A 319 3.53 -1.39 10.53
N TYR A 320 3.07 -2.52 10.00
CA TYR A 320 3.93 -3.49 9.34
C TYR A 320 4.70 -2.85 8.17
N GLY A 321 4.01 -2.07 7.32
CA GLY A 321 4.63 -1.42 6.19
C GLY A 321 5.64 -0.33 6.59
N ALA A 322 5.33 0.48 7.59
CA ALA A 322 6.26 1.48 8.13
C ALA A 322 7.52 0.82 8.71
N ASN A 323 7.35 -0.25 9.49
CA ASN A 323 8.47 -0.97 10.10
C ASN A 323 9.30 -1.72 9.06
N LEU A 324 8.66 -2.31 8.04
CA LEU A 324 9.34 -2.92 6.89
C LEU A 324 10.20 -1.88 6.15
N TYR A 325 9.63 -0.71 5.91
CA TYR A 325 10.34 0.37 5.26
C TYR A 325 11.49 0.94 6.12
N ASN A 326 11.29 1.06 7.43
CA ASN A 326 12.37 1.45 8.36
C ASN A 326 13.54 0.48 8.28
N ARG A 327 13.29 -0.83 8.27
CA ARG A 327 14.33 -1.86 8.10
C ARG A 327 15.08 -1.71 6.77
N TYR A 328 14.38 -1.44 5.68
CA TYR A 328 15.01 -1.15 4.39
C TYR A 328 15.93 0.08 4.46
N LEU A 329 15.50 1.16 5.11
CA LEU A 329 16.31 2.38 5.29
C LEU A 329 17.59 2.09 6.13
N GLU A 330 17.47 1.32 7.20
CA GLU A 330 18.61 0.92 8.04
C GLU A 330 19.63 0.08 7.25
N GLU A 331 19.18 -0.92 6.51
CA GLU A 331 20.04 -1.74 5.66
C GLU A 331 20.75 -0.91 4.58
N LYS A 332 20.04 -0.01 3.94
CA LYS A 332 20.57 0.89 2.92
C LYS A 332 21.63 1.83 3.48
N ASN A 333 21.40 2.42 4.65
CA ASN A 333 22.33 3.33 5.29
C ASN A 333 23.59 2.58 5.78
N SER A 334 23.45 1.35 6.27
CA SER A 334 24.56 0.48 6.68
C SER A 334 25.45 0.14 5.47
N ARG A 335 24.89 -0.13 4.30
CA ARG A 335 25.63 -0.42 3.06
C ARG A 335 26.38 0.82 2.54
N LYS A 336 25.82 2.02 2.66
CA LYS A 336 26.50 3.28 2.30
C LYS A 336 27.73 3.50 3.18
N GLY A 337 27.62 3.30 4.49
CA GLY A 337 28.74 3.40 5.44
C GLY A 337 29.87 2.41 5.12
N SER A 338 29.55 1.17 4.75
CA SER A 338 30.52 0.15 4.38
C SER A 338 31.26 0.46 3.06
N LYS A 339 30.56 0.99 2.04
CA LYS A 339 31.19 1.38 0.77
C LYS A 339 32.17 2.55 0.93
N THR A 340 31.91 3.48 1.82
CA THR A 340 32.83 4.62 2.10
C THR A 340 34.14 4.15 2.76
N GLN A 341 34.11 3.06 3.54
CA GLN A 341 35.35 2.46 4.10
C GLN A 341 36.13 1.62 3.07
N ILE A 342 35.47 1.05 2.07
CA ILE A 342 36.12 0.20 1.06
C ILE A 342 36.78 1.02 -0.06
N GLN A 343 36.21 2.17 -0.43
CA GLN A 343 36.80 3.06 -1.45
C GLN A 343 38.11 3.69 -1.04
N ALA A 344 38.44 3.72 0.25
CA ALA A 344 39.75 4.16 0.75
C ALA A 344 40.86 3.10 0.57
N LYS A 345 40.56 1.88 0.09
CA LYS A 345 41.54 0.76 0.05
C LYS A 345 41.78 0.11 -1.30
N VAL A 346 41.10 0.49 -2.39
CA VAL A 346 41.34 -0.18 -3.69
C VAL A 346 41.41 0.84 -4.85
N ALA A 347 42.60 1.39 -5.02
CA ALA A 347 43.04 1.90 -6.32
C ALA A 347 43.71 0.75 -7.05
N GLY A 348 43.05 0.19 -8.07
CA GLY A 348 43.62 -0.76 -9.01
C GLY A 348 42.77 -1.99 -9.30
N GLY A 349 42.18 -2.06 -10.52
CA GLY A 349 41.62 -3.29 -11.05
C GLY A 349 40.50 -3.07 -12.08
N ARG A 350 40.84 -3.05 -13.35
CA ARG A 350 39.91 -3.03 -14.51
C ARG A 350 39.07 -4.30 -14.58
N GLY A 351 37.80 -4.12 -14.97
CA GLY A 351 36.92 -5.20 -15.39
C GLY A 351 35.50 -4.67 -15.65
N SER A 352 35.33 -4.00 -16.80
CA SER A 352 34.02 -3.59 -17.30
C SER A 352 33.40 -4.75 -18.07
N ALA A 353 32.27 -5.30 -17.60
CA ALA A 353 31.36 -6.06 -18.42
C ALA A 353 30.28 -5.08 -18.93
N ALA A 354 30.18 -4.93 -20.24
CA ALA A 354 29.20 -4.07 -20.88
C ALA A 354 27.79 -4.66 -20.72
N LEU A 355 26.94 -3.93 -20.00
CA LEU A 355 25.49 -4.13 -20.01
C LEU A 355 24.90 -3.49 -21.27
N SER A 356 23.90 -4.12 -21.88
CA SER A 356 23.26 -3.66 -23.09
C SER A 356 22.53 -2.31 -22.86
N GLN A 357 22.57 -1.44 -23.86
CA GLN A 357 22.01 -0.08 -23.82
C GLN A 357 20.49 0.00 -23.59
N ASP A 358 19.77 -1.11 -23.73
CA ASP A 358 18.31 -1.18 -23.54
C ASP A 358 17.90 -1.30 -22.06
N ASP A 359 18.80 -1.75 -21.18
CA ASP A 359 18.55 -1.88 -19.74
C ASP A 359 18.75 -0.57 -18.95
N GLU A 360 19.44 0.43 -19.52
CA GLU A 360 19.73 1.69 -18.79
C GLU A 360 18.53 2.65 -18.73
N ILE A 361 17.55 2.54 -19.62
CA ILE A 361 16.40 3.48 -19.67
C ILE A 361 15.32 3.10 -18.66
N ASP A 362 15.22 1.83 -18.29
CA ASP A 362 14.14 1.32 -17.45
C ASP A 362 14.39 1.46 -15.93
N ASN A 363 15.62 1.64 -15.50
CA ASN A 363 16.01 1.74 -14.08
C ASN A 363 16.03 3.19 -13.55
N SER A 364 15.61 4.20 -14.32
CA SER A 364 15.64 5.60 -13.89
C SER A 364 14.74 5.87 -12.69
N TRP A 365 13.56 5.24 -12.63
CA TRP A 365 12.62 5.38 -11.53
C TRP A 365 13.09 4.65 -10.25
N GLU A 366 13.72 3.49 -10.38
CA GLU A 366 14.33 2.79 -9.24
C GLU A 366 15.44 3.64 -8.62
N ASN A 367 16.25 4.30 -9.44
CA ASN A 367 17.27 5.22 -8.98
C ASN A 367 16.66 6.48 -8.32
N GLU A 368 15.55 6.99 -8.86
CA GLU A 368 14.84 8.15 -8.31
C GLU A 368 14.19 7.82 -6.96
N LEU A 369 13.52 6.69 -6.84
CA LEU A 369 13.00 6.17 -5.57
C LEU A 369 14.13 5.76 -4.61
N ALA A 370 15.17 5.11 -5.14
CA ALA A 370 16.32 4.70 -4.35
C ALA A 370 17.19 5.87 -3.85
N SER A 371 17.00 7.08 -4.36
CA SER A 371 17.68 8.28 -3.84
C SER A 371 17.16 8.75 -2.47
N ALA A 372 16.36 7.92 -1.77
CA ALA A 372 15.79 8.18 -0.46
C ALA A 372 16.79 8.87 0.49
N ALA A 373 16.34 9.96 1.11
CA ALA A 373 17.10 10.74 2.05
C ALA A 373 16.72 10.44 3.51
N ALA A 374 15.53 9.86 3.74
CA ALA A 374 15.07 9.48 5.06
C ALA A 374 16.00 8.45 5.70
N THR A 375 16.22 8.60 6.99
CA THR A 375 17.00 7.67 7.82
C THR A 375 16.09 6.75 8.62
N HIS A 376 14.88 7.20 8.92
CA HIS A 376 13.90 6.48 9.74
C HIS A 376 12.48 6.61 9.20
N CYS A 377 11.71 5.54 9.39
CA CYS A 377 10.27 5.54 9.26
C CYS A 377 9.67 5.00 10.56
N ARG A 378 8.91 5.83 11.28
CA ARG A 378 8.32 5.51 12.58
C ARG A 378 6.84 5.24 12.44
N SER A 379 6.37 4.19 13.09
CA SER A 379 4.96 3.80 13.08
C SER A 379 4.21 4.37 14.29
N VAL A 380 3.08 5.03 14.05
CA VAL A 380 2.18 5.56 15.07
C VAL A 380 0.80 4.97 14.88
N LEU A 381 0.40 4.10 15.80
CA LEU A 381 -0.90 3.42 15.76
C LEU A 381 -1.96 4.24 16.50
N VAL A 382 -3.09 4.51 15.83
CA VAL A 382 -4.26 5.14 16.43
C VAL A 382 -5.35 4.12 16.76
N CYS A 383 -6.16 4.41 17.82
CA CYS A 383 -7.19 3.51 18.30
C CYS A 383 -8.59 3.84 17.74
N THR A 384 -8.65 4.50 16.57
CA THR A 384 -9.91 4.98 15.99
C THR A 384 -10.46 4.14 14.86
N GLY A 385 -9.75 3.11 14.43
CA GLY A 385 -10.13 2.27 13.29
C GLY A 385 -10.16 0.78 13.58
N VAL A 386 -9.34 0.00 12.87
CA VAL A 386 -9.27 -1.47 12.99
C VAL A 386 -8.75 -1.89 14.36
N TYR A 387 -7.68 -1.24 14.81
CA TYR A 387 -7.12 -1.54 16.12
C TYR A 387 -7.98 -0.96 17.25
N ASN A 388 -8.35 -1.84 18.18
CA ASN A 388 -9.07 -1.46 19.39
C ASN A 388 -8.42 -2.12 20.62
N PRO A 389 -7.82 -1.37 21.54
CA PRO A 389 -7.15 -1.93 22.72
C PRO A 389 -8.10 -2.62 23.72
N HIS A 390 -9.41 -2.40 23.57
CA HIS A 390 -10.44 -3.01 24.43
C HIS A 390 -11.04 -4.28 23.82
N THR A 391 -10.72 -4.62 22.59
CA THR A 391 -11.08 -5.91 22.02
C THR A 391 -10.05 -6.91 22.52
N GLU A 392 -10.46 -7.84 23.38
CA GLU A 392 -9.61 -8.97 23.75
C GLU A 392 -9.22 -9.67 22.44
N ALA A 393 -7.96 -9.56 22.09
CA ALA A 393 -7.42 -10.41 21.02
C ALA A 393 -7.57 -11.85 21.50
N PRO A 394 -8.19 -12.73 20.72
CA PRO A 394 -8.29 -14.14 21.10
C PRO A 394 -6.90 -14.65 21.41
N LEU A 395 -6.69 -15.24 22.58
CA LEU A 395 -5.39 -15.62 23.14
C LEU A 395 -4.59 -16.67 22.35
N ASP A 396 -5.19 -17.23 21.28
CA ASP A 396 -4.58 -18.23 20.39
C ASP A 396 -4.01 -17.68 19.08
N THR A 397 -3.70 -16.40 19.01
CA THR A 397 -3.70 -15.62 17.76
C THR A 397 -2.38 -15.46 17.05
N LYS A 398 -1.23 -15.91 17.56
CA LYS A 398 0.02 -15.78 16.78
C LYS A 398 -0.01 -16.60 15.48
N GLU A 399 -0.63 -17.77 15.48
CA GLU A 399 -0.79 -18.58 14.28
C GLU A 399 -2.01 -18.16 13.44
N SER A 400 -3.15 -17.84 14.07
CA SER A 400 -4.36 -17.44 13.35
C SER A 400 -4.32 -16.05 12.75
N ILE A 401 -3.59 -15.09 13.33
CA ILE A 401 -3.36 -13.78 12.71
C ILE A 401 -2.51 -13.91 11.44
N THR A 402 -1.51 -14.78 11.44
CA THR A 402 -0.68 -15.03 10.27
C THR A 402 -1.46 -15.64 9.11
N GLU A 403 -2.41 -16.54 9.40
CA GLU A 403 -3.22 -17.21 8.37
C GLU A 403 -4.37 -16.34 7.84
N THR A 404 -4.99 -15.51 8.70
CA THR A 404 -6.17 -14.73 8.31
C THR A 404 -5.86 -13.35 7.75
N VAL A 405 -4.71 -12.77 8.07
CA VAL A 405 -4.37 -11.39 7.68
C VAL A 405 -3.23 -11.37 6.66
N PHE A 406 -2.33 -12.32 6.73
CA PHE A 406 -1.25 -12.46 5.77
C PHE A 406 -1.66 -13.46 4.68
N HIS A 407 -2.10 -12.96 3.54
CA HIS A 407 -2.65 -13.77 2.43
C HIS A 407 -1.63 -14.65 1.76
N GLY A 408 -0.46 -14.87 2.37
CA GLY A 408 0.59 -15.59 1.70
C GLY A 408 0.95 -14.95 0.35
N HIS A 409 0.84 -13.63 0.23
CA HIS A 409 1.46 -12.94 -0.88
C HIS A 409 2.91 -13.36 -0.88
N ARG A 410 3.28 -14.07 -1.87
CA ARG A 410 4.49 -14.87 -1.97
C ARG A 410 5.76 -14.07 -1.84
N ASP A 411 5.66 -12.78 -2.06
CA ASP A 411 6.76 -11.83 -1.99
C ASP A 411 6.98 -11.29 -0.58
N PHE A 412 6.06 -11.57 0.37
CA PHE A 412 6.19 -11.21 1.77
C PHE A 412 6.36 -12.45 2.64
N ARG A 413 7.53 -12.61 3.18
CA ARG A 413 7.74 -13.50 4.31
C ARG A 413 7.33 -12.74 5.58
N PHE A 414 6.21 -13.15 6.20
CA PHE A 414 5.70 -12.54 7.41
C PHE A 414 6.76 -12.57 8.53
N ASP A 415 6.97 -11.41 9.14
CA ASP A 415 7.85 -11.22 10.28
C ASP A 415 7.03 -10.63 11.45
N PRO A 416 6.73 -11.42 12.50
CA PRO A 416 5.92 -10.95 13.62
C PRO A 416 6.55 -9.77 14.38
N GLY A 417 7.86 -9.53 14.24
CA GLY A 417 8.53 -8.37 14.83
C GLY A 417 8.14 -7.03 14.18
N LEU A 418 7.58 -7.08 12.96
CA LEU A 418 7.19 -5.86 12.24
C LEU A 418 5.78 -5.35 12.57
N VAL A 419 5.00 -6.05 13.38
CA VAL A 419 3.66 -5.61 13.82
C VAL A 419 3.67 -4.77 15.10
N GLU A 420 4.84 -4.60 15.72
CA GLU A 420 4.96 -3.81 16.95
C GLU A 420 5.12 -2.33 16.59
N PRO A 421 4.15 -1.46 16.96
CA PRO A 421 4.23 -0.03 16.66
C PRO A 421 5.26 0.67 17.54
N ASP A 422 5.94 1.69 17.00
CA ASP A 422 6.81 2.57 17.82
C ASP A 422 5.99 3.33 18.88
N HIS A 423 4.77 3.77 18.52
CA HIS A 423 3.89 4.49 19.42
C HIS A 423 2.43 4.09 19.23
N ILE A 424 1.66 4.11 20.33
CA ILE A 424 0.20 3.93 20.33
C ILE A 424 -0.44 5.16 20.97
N VAL A 425 -1.41 5.76 20.27
CA VAL A 425 -2.11 6.96 20.72
C VAL A 425 -3.62 6.83 20.49
N PRO A 426 -4.46 7.55 21.24
CA PRO A 426 -5.90 7.40 21.11
C PRO A 426 -6.46 7.80 19.73
N ASP A 427 -5.91 8.85 19.11
CA ASP A 427 -6.41 9.38 17.85
C ASP A 427 -5.31 10.18 17.09
N VAL A 428 -5.66 10.66 15.90
CA VAL A 428 -4.75 11.41 15.03
C VAL A 428 -4.31 12.77 15.63
N ASN A 429 -5.14 13.38 16.47
CA ASN A 429 -4.76 14.66 17.11
C ASN A 429 -3.66 14.43 18.14
N ALA A 430 -3.79 13.38 18.96
CA ALA A 430 -2.74 12.96 19.87
C ALA A 430 -1.45 12.51 19.14
N ALA A 431 -1.59 11.92 17.95
CA ALA A 431 -0.44 11.57 17.11
C ALA A 431 0.35 12.82 16.69
N VAL A 432 -0.33 13.86 16.22
CA VAL A 432 0.30 15.12 15.81
C VAL A 432 1.01 15.78 17.01
N ASP A 433 0.35 15.85 18.18
CA ASP A 433 0.93 16.43 19.39
C ASP A 433 2.19 15.66 19.84
N LEU A 434 2.14 14.34 19.84
CA LEU A 434 3.28 13.48 20.15
C LEU A 434 4.47 13.74 19.21
N ILE A 435 4.23 13.76 17.91
CA ILE A 435 5.29 13.94 16.90
C ILE A 435 5.90 15.33 17.00
N PHE A 436 5.09 16.38 17.19
CA PHE A 436 5.61 17.71 17.43
C PHE A 436 6.49 17.77 18.69
N HIS A 437 6.13 17.05 19.73
CA HIS A 437 6.94 16.95 20.95
C HIS A 437 8.26 16.21 20.68
N LEU A 438 8.23 15.06 19.98
CA LEU A 438 9.42 14.28 19.66
C LEU A 438 10.42 15.05 18.79
N GLU A 439 9.94 15.87 17.89
CA GLU A 439 10.74 16.67 16.96
C GLU A 439 11.09 18.06 17.51
N ASN A 440 10.66 18.38 18.74
CA ASN A 440 10.79 19.73 19.34
C ASN A 440 10.25 20.83 18.40
N PHE A 441 9.19 20.52 17.65
CA PHE A 441 8.59 21.41 16.67
C PHE A 441 7.44 22.18 17.30
N ALA A 442 7.56 23.52 17.34
CA ALA A 442 6.50 24.41 17.77
C ALA A 442 5.89 25.09 16.53
N PRO A 443 4.63 24.81 16.17
CA PRO A 443 3.94 25.56 15.13
C PRO A 443 3.77 27.02 15.59
N ASN A 444 4.23 27.98 14.77
CA ASN A 444 4.04 29.41 15.01
C ASN A 444 2.66 29.86 14.57
#